data_60532d85003ffc4d66897e6d6055a307
#
_entry.id   60532d85003ffc4d66897e6d6055a307
#
_cell.length_a   1.000
_cell.length_b   1.000
_cell.length_c   1.000
_cell.angle_alpha   90.00
_cell.angle_beta   90.00
_cell.angle_gamma   90.00
#
_symmetry.space_group_name_H-M   'P 1'
#
loop_
_entity.id
_entity.type
_entity.pdbx_description
1 polymer ?
#
loop_
_entity_poly.entity_id
_entity_poly.type
_entity_poly.pdbx_seq_one_letter_code
_entity_poly.pdbx_strand_id
1 'polypeptide(L)'
;VTDTVVSSATREVVIGFDRPFVVIGERINPTGRKVLAAEMAGGDFSRVENDARAQVEAGAGMLDVNAGIPLADEPAILAQAIQLVQSLTDAPLSIDSSIVAALEAGLDVYQGKALVNSVTGEDERLEAVLPLVKKYGAAVVAISNDETGISEDPDVRFAVTKKIVERAADYGIPRADVVVDPLVMPVGAINTSGVQVMRLVRRLREELEVNTTCGASNISFGLPSRNGINSAFLTMAIAAGMTSAITNPLHPEVMQAVLGADVMMGHDPDCRRWIAKYRAPAAPGAEGAGRRREGRRRRRA
;
A
#
# COMPACT_ATOMS: atom_id res chain seq x y z
N VAL A 1 7.96 -10.33 15.84
CA VAL A 1 7.13 -9.96 14.67
C VAL A 1 7.12 -8.45 14.57
N THR A 2 7.47 -7.90 13.41
CA THR A 2 7.58 -6.46 13.21
C THR A 2 6.26 -5.96 12.63
N ASP A 3 5.49 -5.23 13.44
CA ASP A 3 4.27 -4.54 12.99
C ASP A 3 4.60 -3.06 12.73
N THR A 4 4.28 -2.55 11.53
CA THR A 4 4.30 -1.12 11.24
C THR A 4 2.91 -0.55 11.51
N VAL A 5 2.82 0.39 12.44
CA VAL A 5 1.55 1.07 12.75
C VAL A 5 1.57 2.44 12.09
N VAL A 6 0.55 2.72 11.30
CA VAL A 6 0.24 4.05 10.73
C VAL A 6 -1.15 4.45 11.18
N SER A 7 -1.41 5.75 11.31
CA SER A 7 -2.71 6.19 11.82
C SER A 7 -3.16 7.50 11.18
N SER A 8 -4.47 7.68 11.08
CA SER A 8 -5.12 8.99 11.01
C SER A 8 -5.36 9.54 12.43
N ALA A 9 -6.12 10.61 12.54
CA ALA A 9 -6.54 11.14 13.84
C ALA A 9 -7.42 10.16 14.67
N THR A 10 -8.11 9.22 14.00
CA THR A 10 -9.14 8.39 14.64
C THR A 10 -9.02 6.90 14.36
N ARG A 11 -8.14 6.48 13.44
CA ARG A 11 -8.01 5.08 13.01
C ARG A 11 -6.54 4.69 12.86
N GLU A 12 -6.22 3.49 13.33
CA GLU A 12 -4.93 2.84 13.10
C GLU A 12 -5.05 1.75 12.02
N VAL A 13 -3.99 1.58 11.25
CA VAL A 13 -3.77 0.47 10.33
C VAL A 13 -2.43 -0.17 10.66
N VAL A 14 -2.44 -1.48 10.78
CA VAL A 14 -1.24 -2.27 11.09
C VAL A 14 -0.83 -3.07 9.86
N ILE A 15 0.39 -2.82 9.38
CA ILE A 15 1.04 -3.57 8.32
C ILE A 15 1.95 -4.60 9.00
N GLY A 16 1.74 -5.89 8.77
CA GLY A 16 2.50 -6.93 9.47
C GLY A 16 2.36 -8.30 8.83
N PHE A 17 3.29 -9.22 9.16
CA PHE A 17 3.40 -10.55 8.53
C PHE A 17 2.23 -11.49 8.83
N ASP A 18 1.63 -11.33 10.01
CA ASP A 18 0.50 -12.15 10.46
C ASP A 18 -0.80 -11.31 10.52
N ARG A 19 -0.87 -10.28 9.69
CA ARG A 19 -2.00 -9.37 9.56
C ARG A 19 -2.64 -9.47 8.18
N PRO A 20 -3.90 -9.09 8.03
CA PRO A 20 -4.51 -8.94 6.72
C PRO A 20 -3.69 -7.99 5.84
N PHE A 21 -3.55 -8.34 4.57
CA PHE A 21 -2.82 -7.52 3.61
C PHE A 21 -3.42 -6.12 3.49
N VAL A 22 -2.57 -5.09 3.52
CA VAL A 22 -3.01 -3.70 3.45
C VAL A 22 -2.97 -3.20 2.01
N VAL A 23 -4.15 -2.87 1.48
CA VAL A 23 -4.28 -2.18 0.18
C VAL A 23 -4.19 -0.68 0.40
N ILE A 24 -3.22 -0.05 -0.26
CA ILE A 24 -3.04 1.40 -0.31
C ILE A 24 -3.56 1.89 -1.66
N GLY A 25 -4.59 2.71 -1.65
CA GLY A 25 -5.27 3.16 -2.87
C GLY A 25 -4.44 4.13 -3.69
N GLU A 26 -4.22 3.84 -4.99
CA GLU A 26 -3.31 4.57 -5.89
C GLU A 26 -3.95 5.71 -6.68
N ARG A 27 -5.26 5.99 -6.51
CA ARG A 27 -5.97 6.85 -7.46
C ARG A 27 -5.72 8.35 -7.31
N ILE A 28 -5.28 8.83 -6.15
CA ILE A 28 -4.96 10.25 -5.93
C ILE A 28 -3.51 10.50 -6.36
N ASN A 29 -3.27 10.36 -7.66
CA ASN A 29 -1.97 10.59 -8.29
C ASN A 29 -2.19 11.19 -9.69
N PRO A 30 -1.72 12.43 -9.96
CA PRO A 30 -1.90 13.11 -11.24
C PRO A 30 -1.03 12.53 -12.36
N THR A 31 -0.01 11.71 -12.04
CA THR A 31 0.86 11.10 -13.04
C THR A 31 0.07 10.24 -14.02
N GLY A 32 0.14 10.60 -15.31
CA GLY A 32 -0.63 9.92 -16.37
C GLY A 32 -2.13 10.24 -16.38
N ARG A 33 -2.64 11.05 -15.45
CA ARG A 33 -4.05 11.46 -15.31
C ARG A 33 -4.21 12.95 -15.61
N LYS A 34 -4.12 13.34 -16.88
CA LYS A 34 -4.11 14.74 -17.33
C LYS A 34 -5.27 15.58 -16.81
N VAL A 35 -6.48 15.01 -16.71
CA VAL A 35 -7.67 15.72 -16.19
C VAL A 35 -7.49 15.99 -14.70
N LEU A 36 -7.09 15.01 -13.90
CA LEU A 36 -6.84 15.19 -12.48
C LEU A 36 -5.74 16.24 -12.25
N ALA A 37 -4.64 16.18 -13.01
CA ALA A 37 -3.56 17.14 -12.93
C ALA A 37 -4.03 18.57 -13.19
N ALA A 38 -4.84 18.79 -14.24
CA ALA A 38 -5.38 20.11 -14.57
C ALA A 38 -6.35 20.63 -13.50
N GLU A 39 -7.23 19.78 -12.98
CA GLU A 39 -8.17 20.11 -11.91
C GLU A 39 -7.42 20.52 -10.63
N MET A 40 -6.48 19.69 -10.15
CA MET A 40 -5.69 19.99 -8.96
C MET A 40 -4.86 21.29 -9.11
N ALA A 41 -4.21 21.49 -10.26
CA ALA A 41 -3.48 22.71 -10.55
C ALA A 41 -4.37 23.96 -10.58
N GLY A 42 -5.64 23.80 -10.99
CA GLY A 42 -6.64 24.86 -11.01
C GLY A 42 -7.37 25.07 -9.67
N GLY A 43 -7.05 24.27 -8.64
CA GLY A 43 -7.69 24.33 -7.31
C GLY A 43 -9.05 23.59 -7.25
N ASP A 44 -9.39 22.78 -8.26
CA ASP A 44 -10.55 21.89 -8.21
C ASP A 44 -10.14 20.50 -7.71
N PHE A 45 -10.55 20.18 -6.50
CA PHE A 45 -10.28 18.89 -5.85
C PHE A 45 -11.49 17.92 -5.87
N SER A 46 -12.55 18.22 -6.63
CA SER A 46 -13.76 17.38 -6.69
C SER A 46 -13.44 15.93 -7.09
N ARG A 47 -12.47 15.71 -7.99
CA ARG A 47 -12.04 14.36 -8.38
C ARG A 47 -11.22 13.67 -7.30
N VAL A 48 -10.41 14.41 -6.55
CA VAL A 48 -9.70 13.88 -5.37
C VAL A 48 -10.69 13.39 -4.33
N GLU A 49 -11.75 14.16 -4.05
CA GLU A 49 -12.83 13.76 -3.15
C GLU A 49 -13.51 12.47 -3.61
N ASN A 50 -13.92 12.41 -4.87
CA ASN A 50 -14.57 11.23 -5.44
C ASN A 50 -13.66 9.99 -5.38
N ASP A 51 -12.40 10.14 -5.77
CA ASP A 51 -11.41 9.04 -5.73
C ASP A 51 -11.14 8.58 -4.29
N ALA A 52 -11.06 9.50 -3.31
CA ALA A 52 -10.86 9.15 -1.91
C ALA A 52 -12.02 8.29 -1.38
N ARG A 53 -13.25 8.76 -1.54
CA ARG A 53 -14.44 8.02 -1.08
C ARG A 53 -14.58 6.67 -1.76
N ALA A 54 -14.46 6.62 -3.10
CA ALA A 54 -14.60 5.39 -3.87
C ALA A 54 -13.57 4.33 -3.47
N GLN A 55 -12.32 4.70 -3.25
CA GLN A 55 -11.26 3.77 -2.86
C GLN A 55 -11.49 3.17 -1.46
N VAL A 56 -11.92 3.98 -0.49
CA VAL A 56 -12.23 3.50 0.86
C VAL A 56 -13.45 2.57 0.82
N GLU A 57 -14.51 2.92 0.08
CA GLU A 57 -15.69 2.07 -0.11
C GLU A 57 -15.34 0.73 -0.78
N ALA A 58 -14.41 0.75 -1.73
CA ALA A 58 -13.90 -0.47 -2.37
C ALA A 58 -13.07 -1.36 -1.44
N GLY A 59 -12.58 -0.83 -0.30
CA GLY A 59 -11.87 -1.58 0.73
C GLY A 59 -10.38 -1.24 0.86
N ALA A 60 -9.93 -0.09 0.37
CA ALA A 60 -8.60 0.42 0.67
C ALA A 60 -8.44 0.62 2.18
N GLY A 61 -7.34 0.11 2.75
CA GLY A 61 -6.97 0.34 4.15
C GLY A 61 -6.33 1.69 4.37
N MET A 62 -5.61 2.18 3.37
CA MET A 62 -4.90 3.45 3.32
C MET A 62 -5.06 4.09 1.95
N LEU A 63 -4.75 5.38 1.83
CA LEU A 63 -4.71 6.09 0.55
C LEU A 63 -3.33 6.70 0.32
N ASP A 64 -2.79 6.54 -0.88
CA ASP A 64 -1.61 7.24 -1.35
C ASP A 64 -2.02 8.56 -2.00
N VAL A 65 -1.39 9.67 -1.57
CA VAL A 65 -1.71 11.01 -2.04
C VAL A 65 -0.46 11.66 -2.63
N ASN A 66 -0.51 11.90 -3.93
CA ASN A 66 0.53 12.54 -4.71
C ASN A 66 -0.02 13.79 -5.41
N ALA A 67 0.78 14.85 -5.49
CA ALA A 67 0.45 16.11 -6.16
C ALA A 67 1.54 16.56 -7.16
N GLY A 68 2.37 15.63 -7.64
CA GLY A 68 3.46 15.88 -8.57
C GLY A 68 2.96 16.33 -9.95
N ILE A 69 2.71 17.62 -10.09
CA ILE A 69 2.27 18.27 -11.34
C ILE A 69 3.39 19.18 -11.82
N PRO A 70 3.94 18.94 -13.02
CA PRO A 70 5.00 19.78 -13.56
C PRO A 70 4.66 21.28 -13.54
N LEU A 71 5.57 22.10 -13.05
CA LEU A 71 5.46 23.58 -12.98
C LEU A 71 4.38 24.10 -12.03
N ALA A 72 3.74 23.26 -11.23
CA ALA A 72 2.81 23.67 -10.19
C ALA A 72 3.50 23.81 -8.82
N ASP A 73 2.83 24.49 -7.88
CA ASP A 73 3.26 24.55 -6.47
C ASP A 73 2.88 23.25 -5.75
N GLU A 74 3.70 22.21 -5.92
CA GLU A 74 3.43 20.89 -5.36
C GLU A 74 3.25 20.91 -3.84
N PRO A 75 4.09 21.62 -3.04
CA PRO A 75 3.88 21.72 -1.60
C PRO A 75 2.48 22.21 -1.20
N ALA A 76 2.02 23.29 -1.83
CA ALA A 76 0.70 23.86 -1.53
C ALA A 76 -0.45 22.91 -1.96
N ILE A 77 -0.34 22.31 -3.14
CA ILE A 77 -1.36 21.40 -3.68
C ILE A 77 -1.43 20.12 -2.85
N LEU A 78 -0.28 19.54 -2.47
CA LEU A 78 -0.23 18.35 -1.64
C LEU A 78 -0.84 18.58 -0.26
N ALA A 79 -0.50 19.69 0.40
CA ALA A 79 -1.08 20.05 1.68
C ALA A 79 -2.60 20.20 1.62
N GLN A 80 -3.13 20.86 0.57
CA GLN A 80 -4.57 21.00 0.36
C GLN A 80 -5.26 19.65 0.12
N ALA A 81 -4.66 18.79 -0.73
CA ALA A 81 -5.19 17.45 -1.00
C ALA A 81 -5.25 16.61 0.28
N ILE A 82 -4.19 16.63 1.11
CA ILE A 82 -4.12 15.90 2.38
C ILE A 82 -5.19 16.41 3.36
N GLN A 83 -5.33 17.71 3.54
CA GLN A 83 -6.36 18.29 4.41
C GLN A 83 -7.78 17.88 3.95
N LEU A 84 -8.04 17.95 2.65
CA LEU A 84 -9.33 17.51 2.10
C LEU A 84 -9.57 16.02 2.39
N VAL A 85 -8.63 15.14 2.03
CA VAL A 85 -8.81 13.69 2.20
C VAL A 85 -9.03 13.32 3.67
N GLN A 86 -8.30 13.92 4.60
CA GLN A 86 -8.51 13.73 6.04
C GLN A 86 -9.90 14.18 6.53
N SER A 87 -10.50 15.17 5.89
CA SER A 87 -11.85 15.63 6.22
C SER A 87 -12.95 14.67 5.72
N LEU A 88 -12.63 13.81 4.75
CA LEU A 88 -13.59 12.93 4.07
C LEU A 88 -13.59 11.50 4.57
N THR A 89 -12.44 11.03 5.10
CA THR A 89 -12.23 9.63 5.47
C THR A 89 -11.29 9.53 6.68
N ASP A 90 -11.43 8.44 7.42
CA ASP A 90 -10.54 8.06 8.52
C ASP A 90 -9.34 7.19 8.07
N ALA A 91 -9.20 6.91 6.78
CA ALA A 91 -8.10 6.11 6.27
C ALA A 91 -6.76 6.85 6.48
N PRO A 92 -5.72 6.20 7.07
CA PRO A 92 -4.38 6.75 7.11
C PRO A 92 -3.82 7.01 5.72
N LEU A 93 -2.90 7.98 5.60
CA LEU A 93 -2.36 8.38 4.31
C LEU A 93 -0.88 7.99 4.15
N SER A 94 -0.55 7.62 2.94
CA SER A 94 0.80 7.64 2.37
C SER A 94 0.97 8.99 1.67
N ILE A 95 1.98 9.77 2.10
CA ILE A 95 2.30 11.09 1.55
C ILE A 95 3.41 10.90 0.53
N ASP A 96 3.03 11.00 -0.75
CA ASP A 96 3.90 10.66 -1.87
C ASP A 96 4.43 11.90 -2.59
N SER A 97 5.72 12.12 -2.50
CA SER A 97 6.44 13.13 -3.27
C SER A 97 7.94 12.84 -3.39
N SER A 98 8.52 13.20 -4.52
CA SER A 98 9.97 13.29 -4.69
C SER A 98 10.56 14.60 -4.16
N ILE A 99 9.74 15.61 -3.87
CA ILE A 99 10.16 16.94 -3.40
C ILE A 99 10.10 17.01 -1.88
N VAL A 100 11.23 17.22 -1.22
CA VAL A 100 11.34 17.25 0.25
C VAL A 100 10.43 18.33 0.86
N ALA A 101 10.36 19.51 0.26
CA ALA A 101 9.47 20.58 0.72
C ALA A 101 7.99 20.22 0.62
N ALA A 102 7.59 19.40 -0.37
CA ALA A 102 6.23 18.91 -0.48
C ALA A 102 5.92 17.83 0.58
N LEU A 103 6.87 16.94 0.87
CA LEU A 103 6.74 16.00 1.99
C LEU A 103 6.57 16.75 3.32
N GLU A 104 7.38 17.77 3.57
CA GLU A 104 7.28 18.58 4.80
C GLU A 104 5.93 19.30 4.89
N ALA A 105 5.49 19.96 3.83
CA ALA A 105 4.19 20.63 3.78
C ALA A 105 3.01 19.67 4.01
N GLY A 106 3.09 18.46 3.46
CA GLY A 106 2.10 17.40 3.70
C GLY A 106 2.09 16.92 5.14
N LEU A 107 3.27 16.70 5.72
CA LEU A 107 3.44 16.27 7.11
C LEU A 107 2.99 17.33 8.11
N ASP A 108 3.21 18.62 7.82
CA ASP A 108 2.79 19.74 8.69
C ASP A 108 1.26 19.79 8.90
N VAL A 109 0.49 19.37 7.91
CA VAL A 109 -0.98 19.38 7.97
C VAL A 109 -1.59 18.03 8.32
N TYR A 110 -0.80 16.96 8.33
CA TYR A 110 -1.28 15.63 8.59
C TYR A 110 -1.54 15.38 10.08
N GLN A 111 -2.66 14.75 10.41
CA GLN A 111 -3.02 14.37 11.77
C GLN A 111 -2.95 12.85 11.94
N GLY A 112 -2.01 12.39 12.73
CA GLY A 112 -1.73 10.98 12.97
C GLY A 112 -0.29 10.60 12.63
N LYS A 113 -0.03 9.31 12.41
CA LYS A 113 1.26 8.78 11.97
C LYS A 113 1.21 8.43 10.49
N ALA A 114 1.77 9.29 9.64
CA ALA A 114 1.81 9.10 8.19
C ALA A 114 2.78 8.00 7.76
N LEU A 115 2.61 7.52 6.52
CA LEU A 115 3.63 6.79 5.76
C LEU A 115 4.25 7.75 4.75
N VAL A 116 5.53 8.11 4.91
CA VAL A 116 6.25 8.96 3.94
C VAL A 116 6.66 8.11 2.75
N ASN A 117 6.29 8.50 1.55
CA ASN A 117 6.64 7.84 0.30
C ASN A 117 7.42 8.82 -0.59
N SER A 118 8.76 8.80 -0.64
CA SER A 118 9.65 7.76 -0.17
C SER A 118 11.08 8.26 0.05
N VAL A 119 11.93 7.38 0.53
CA VAL A 119 13.37 7.55 0.57
C VAL A 119 14.05 6.49 -0.29
N THR A 120 15.16 6.85 -0.96
CA THR A 120 16.04 5.93 -1.70
C THR A 120 17.35 5.71 -0.95
N GLY A 121 18.20 4.78 -1.42
CA GLY A 121 19.52 4.53 -0.85
C GLY A 121 20.59 5.57 -1.17
N GLU A 122 20.26 6.62 -1.93
CA GLU A 122 21.14 7.75 -2.21
C GLU A 122 21.44 8.52 -0.91
N ASP A 123 22.73 8.78 -0.61
CA ASP A 123 23.11 9.43 0.65
C ASP A 123 22.45 10.80 0.83
N GLU A 124 22.43 11.63 -0.22
CA GLU A 124 21.77 12.94 -0.21
C GLU A 124 20.27 12.82 0.12
N ARG A 125 19.60 11.81 -0.44
CA ARG A 125 18.17 11.58 -0.19
C ARG A 125 17.91 11.10 1.23
N LEU A 126 18.75 10.21 1.76
CA LEU A 126 18.69 9.74 3.14
C LEU A 126 18.84 10.91 4.13
N GLU A 127 19.82 11.79 3.91
CA GLU A 127 20.09 12.96 4.75
C GLU A 127 18.98 14.00 4.69
N ALA A 128 18.25 14.09 3.56
CA ALA A 128 17.16 15.05 3.41
C ALA A 128 15.83 14.54 4.00
N VAL A 129 15.52 13.25 3.87
CA VAL A 129 14.19 12.71 4.22
C VAL A 129 14.14 12.12 5.63
N LEU A 130 15.17 11.37 6.07
CA LEU A 130 15.13 10.71 7.38
C LEU A 130 14.97 11.67 8.56
N PRO A 131 15.56 12.88 8.57
CA PRO A 131 15.26 13.88 9.60
C PRO A 131 13.78 14.28 9.67
N LEU A 132 13.10 14.40 8.52
CA LEU A 132 11.66 14.68 8.48
C LEU A 132 10.86 13.50 9.06
N VAL A 133 11.16 12.29 8.63
CA VAL A 133 10.50 11.08 9.17
C VAL A 133 10.62 11.05 10.69
N LYS A 134 11.81 11.34 11.22
CA LYS A 134 12.05 11.43 12.67
C LYS A 134 11.29 12.56 13.33
N LYS A 135 11.33 13.77 12.75
CA LYS A 135 10.68 14.99 13.26
C LYS A 135 9.19 14.76 13.47
N TYR A 136 8.52 14.12 12.50
CA TYR A 136 7.08 13.90 12.51
C TYR A 136 6.66 12.54 13.09
N GLY A 137 7.62 11.70 13.50
CA GLY A 137 7.33 10.36 14.01
C GLY A 137 6.63 9.46 13.01
N ALA A 138 6.86 9.66 11.71
CA ALA A 138 6.23 8.94 10.63
C ALA A 138 6.89 7.57 10.40
N ALA A 139 6.22 6.70 9.65
CA ALA A 139 6.84 5.57 8.96
C ALA A 139 7.33 6.01 7.57
N VAL A 140 8.21 5.24 6.93
CA VAL A 140 8.79 5.60 5.64
C VAL A 140 8.88 4.41 4.70
N VAL A 141 8.54 4.64 3.43
CA VAL A 141 8.80 3.70 2.34
C VAL A 141 10.27 3.83 1.92
N ALA A 142 11.00 2.73 1.96
CA ALA A 142 12.38 2.60 1.53
C ALA A 142 12.45 1.91 0.16
N ILE A 143 12.73 2.67 -0.90
CA ILE A 143 12.85 2.11 -2.26
C ILE A 143 14.25 1.51 -2.43
N SER A 144 14.31 0.28 -2.95
CA SER A 144 15.53 -0.53 -3.07
C SER A 144 16.41 -0.15 -4.28
N ASN A 145 16.66 1.15 -4.48
CA ASN A 145 17.61 1.72 -5.46
C ASN A 145 18.48 2.79 -4.82
N ASP A 146 19.61 3.10 -5.41
CA ASP A 146 20.56 4.12 -4.97
C ASP A 146 21.13 4.90 -6.17
N GLU A 147 22.23 5.63 -5.96
CA GLU A 147 22.94 6.43 -6.96
C GLU A 147 23.43 5.62 -8.17
N THR A 148 23.53 4.31 -8.05
CA THR A 148 23.89 3.42 -9.18
C THR A 148 22.69 3.09 -10.07
N GLY A 149 21.49 3.50 -9.65
CA GLY A 149 20.23 3.27 -10.35
C GLY A 149 19.50 2.02 -9.90
N ILE A 150 18.62 1.51 -10.76
CA ILE A 150 17.80 0.33 -10.47
C ILE A 150 18.53 -0.92 -10.95
N SER A 151 18.99 -1.74 -10.00
CA SER A 151 19.58 -3.04 -10.32
C SER A 151 18.50 -4.09 -10.59
N GLU A 152 18.75 -4.98 -11.55
CA GLU A 152 17.93 -6.18 -11.76
C GLU A 152 18.25 -7.29 -10.77
N ASP A 153 19.42 -7.23 -10.13
CA ASP A 153 19.87 -8.22 -9.15
C ASP A 153 19.20 -8.02 -7.78
N PRO A 154 18.41 -9.01 -7.28
CA PRO A 154 17.81 -8.93 -5.96
C PRO A 154 18.82 -8.82 -4.81
N ASP A 155 20.04 -9.33 -4.98
CA ASP A 155 21.08 -9.28 -3.94
C ASP A 155 21.61 -7.85 -3.79
N VAL A 156 21.76 -7.11 -4.91
CA VAL A 156 22.12 -5.68 -4.88
C VAL A 156 21.00 -4.87 -4.24
N ARG A 157 19.74 -5.09 -4.63
CA ARG A 157 18.57 -4.41 -4.02
C ARG A 157 18.46 -4.68 -2.54
N PHE A 158 18.76 -5.90 -2.10
CA PHE A 158 18.79 -6.26 -0.69
C PHE A 158 19.85 -5.48 0.08
N ALA A 159 21.06 -5.35 -0.48
CA ALA A 159 22.15 -4.58 0.13
C ALA A 159 21.79 -3.09 0.27
N VAL A 160 21.17 -2.49 -0.76
CA VAL A 160 20.66 -1.10 -0.69
C VAL A 160 19.61 -0.97 0.41
N THR A 161 18.66 -1.89 0.48
CA THR A 161 17.64 -1.89 1.54
C THR A 161 18.25 -1.95 2.93
N LYS A 162 19.24 -2.83 3.13
CA LYS A 162 19.95 -2.94 4.40
C LYS A 162 20.62 -1.62 4.78
N LYS A 163 21.28 -0.94 3.82
CA LYS A 163 21.87 0.40 4.02
C LYS A 163 20.80 1.39 4.51
N ILE A 164 19.61 1.43 3.87
CA ILE A 164 18.55 2.35 4.26
C ILE A 164 18.05 2.05 5.68
N VAL A 165 17.83 0.79 6.02
CA VAL A 165 17.37 0.37 7.37
C VAL A 165 18.41 0.75 8.44
N GLU A 166 19.69 0.53 8.18
CA GLU A 166 20.77 0.92 9.09
C GLU A 166 20.85 2.44 9.26
N ARG A 167 20.78 3.19 8.17
CA ARG A 167 20.74 4.67 8.22
C ARG A 167 19.52 5.21 8.95
N ALA A 168 18.34 4.60 8.76
CA ALA A 168 17.14 4.97 9.52
C ALA A 168 17.35 4.75 11.03
N ALA A 169 17.99 3.66 11.43
CA ALA A 169 18.34 3.40 12.83
C ALA A 169 19.30 4.46 13.39
N ASP A 170 20.28 4.95 12.62
CA ASP A 170 21.19 6.03 13.04
C ASP A 170 20.42 7.33 13.38
N TYR A 171 19.32 7.59 12.68
CA TYR A 171 18.41 8.71 12.98
C TYR A 171 17.41 8.38 14.12
N GLY A 172 17.48 7.18 14.70
CA GLY A 172 16.58 6.72 15.76
C GLY A 172 15.16 6.43 15.25
N ILE A 173 15.03 6.03 13.98
CA ILE A 173 13.79 5.52 13.38
C ILE A 173 13.80 4.00 13.59
N PRO A 174 12.82 3.42 14.27
CA PRO A 174 12.79 1.99 14.52
C PRO A 174 12.57 1.22 13.21
N ARG A 175 13.11 0.01 13.12
CA ARG A 175 12.92 -0.89 11.97
C ARG A 175 11.44 -1.09 11.62
N ALA A 176 10.57 -1.11 12.62
CA ALA A 176 9.13 -1.23 12.44
C ALA A 176 8.52 -0.08 11.62
N ASP A 177 9.17 1.07 11.56
CA ASP A 177 8.72 2.23 10.80
C ASP A 177 9.35 2.32 9.40
N VAL A 178 10.11 1.30 8.97
CA VAL A 178 10.66 1.20 7.61
C VAL A 178 9.89 0.13 6.85
N VAL A 179 9.18 0.54 5.78
CA VAL A 179 8.44 -0.33 4.87
C VAL A 179 9.15 -0.35 3.53
N VAL A 180 9.61 -1.51 3.09
CA VAL A 180 10.48 -1.60 1.92
C VAL A 180 9.69 -1.77 0.63
N ASP A 181 10.02 -0.98 -0.39
CA ASP A 181 9.58 -1.22 -1.76
C ASP A 181 10.67 -1.99 -2.53
N PRO A 182 10.41 -3.26 -2.92
CA PRO A 182 11.35 -4.09 -3.66
C PRO A 182 11.51 -3.65 -5.13
N LEU A 183 10.87 -2.58 -5.58
CA LEU A 183 10.85 -2.09 -6.96
C LEU A 183 10.29 -3.11 -7.96
N VAL A 184 9.00 -2.95 -8.25
CA VAL A 184 8.31 -3.78 -9.25
C VAL A 184 8.50 -3.20 -10.63
N MET A 185 9.27 -3.91 -11.47
CA MET A 185 9.49 -3.56 -12.88
C MET A 185 8.45 -4.26 -13.77
N PRO A 186 8.10 -3.66 -14.93
CA PRO A 186 7.16 -4.28 -15.87
C PRO A 186 7.66 -5.64 -16.36
N VAL A 187 6.85 -6.70 -16.21
CA VAL A 187 7.21 -8.04 -16.67
C VAL A 187 7.32 -8.12 -18.20
N GLY A 188 6.66 -7.21 -18.91
CA GLY A 188 6.81 -7.07 -20.36
C GLY A 188 8.18 -6.56 -20.81
N ALA A 189 8.89 -5.85 -19.93
CA ALA A 189 10.26 -5.38 -20.20
C ALA A 189 11.31 -6.35 -19.61
N ILE A 190 11.05 -6.88 -18.41
CA ILE A 190 11.96 -7.79 -17.70
C ILE A 190 11.19 -9.04 -17.31
N ASN A 191 11.31 -10.12 -18.09
CA ASN A 191 10.55 -11.36 -17.94
C ASN A 191 10.65 -11.99 -16.53
N THR A 192 11.77 -11.79 -15.84
CA THR A 192 12.07 -12.32 -14.51
C THR A 192 11.63 -11.41 -13.37
N SER A 193 11.08 -10.22 -13.64
CA SER A 193 10.75 -9.20 -12.63
C SER A 193 9.89 -9.77 -11.49
N GLY A 194 8.83 -10.50 -11.80
CA GLY A 194 8.00 -11.12 -10.77
C GLY A 194 8.78 -12.08 -9.88
N VAL A 195 9.62 -12.94 -10.45
CA VAL A 195 10.45 -13.90 -9.70
C VAL A 195 11.47 -13.16 -8.81
N GLN A 196 12.10 -12.11 -9.34
CA GLN A 196 13.07 -11.30 -8.60
C GLN A 196 12.40 -10.63 -7.38
N VAL A 197 11.21 -10.05 -7.56
CA VAL A 197 10.44 -9.44 -6.46
C VAL A 197 10.08 -10.46 -5.40
N MET A 198 9.57 -11.65 -5.78
CA MET A 198 9.22 -12.70 -4.82
C MET A 198 10.45 -13.17 -4.01
N ARG A 199 11.61 -13.30 -4.67
CA ARG A 199 12.87 -13.67 -4.02
C ARG A 199 13.31 -12.60 -3.00
N LEU A 200 13.27 -11.33 -3.41
CA LEU A 200 13.65 -10.21 -2.55
C LEU A 200 12.68 -10.07 -1.34
N VAL A 201 11.36 -10.15 -1.57
CA VAL A 201 10.35 -10.08 -0.50
C VAL A 201 10.57 -11.15 0.57
N ARG A 202 10.88 -12.41 0.19
CA ARG A 202 11.19 -13.47 1.15
C ARG A 202 12.41 -13.12 1.99
N ARG A 203 13.48 -12.64 1.37
CA ARG A 203 14.70 -12.24 2.09
C ARG A 203 14.47 -11.06 3.02
N LEU A 204 13.70 -10.06 2.59
CA LEU A 204 13.34 -8.91 3.43
C LEU A 204 12.58 -9.34 4.68
N ARG A 205 11.65 -10.30 4.53
CA ARG A 205 10.92 -10.88 5.65
C ARG A 205 11.82 -11.71 6.57
N GLU A 206 12.63 -12.60 6.01
CA GLU A 206 13.38 -13.62 6.77
C GLU A 206 14.67 -13.07 7.39
N GLU A 207 15.39 -12.17 6.70
CA GLU A 207 16.70 -11.68 7.10
C GLU A 207 16.65 -10.29 7.75
N LEU A 208 15.80 -9.39 7.29
CA LEU A 208 15.67 -8.03 7.84
C LEU A 208 14.45 -7.84 8.71
N GLU A 209 13.46 -8.73 8.64
CA GLU A 209 12.18 -8.64 9.37
C GLU A 209 11.49 -7.27 9.18
N VAL A 210 11.48 -6.75 7.96
CA VAL A 210 10.84 -5.48 7.57
C VAL A 210 9.60 -5.74 6.75
N ASN A 211 8.57 -4.91 6.95
CA ASN A 211 7.38 -4.91 6.13
C ASN A 211 7.66 -4.40 4.72
N THR A 212 6.79 -4.74 3.78
CA THR A 212 6.98 -4.40 2.36
C THR A 212 5.75 -3.78 1.76
N THR A 213 5.96 -2.91 0.78
CA THR A 213 4.94 -2.34 -0.10
C THR A 213 5.47 -2.30 -1.53
N CYS A 214 4.63 -2.01 -2.51
CA CYS A 214 5.09 -1.73 -3.88
C CYS A 214 3.98 -1.07 -4.69
N GLY A 215 4.35 -0.36 -5.76
CA GLY A 215 3.45 0.00 -6.84
C GLY A 215 3.07 -1.23 -7.66
N ALA A 216 2.07 -2.01 -7.21
CA ALA A 216 1.77 -3.33 -7.76
C ALA A 216 1.32 -3.28 -9.22
N SER A 217 0.66 -2.22 -9.64
CA SER A 217 0.19 -2.03 -11.01
C SER A 217 1.33 -1.92 -12.05
N ASN A 218 2.57 -1.67 -11.60
CA ASN A 218 3.74 -1.59 -12.48
C ASN A 218 4.07 -2.92 -13.14
N ILE A 219 3.81 -4.06 -12.49
CA ILE A 219 4.13 -5.40 -13.02
C ILE A 219 3.53 -5.64 -14.41
N SER A 220 2.35 -5.12 -14.68
CA SER A 220 1.60 -5.32 -15.92
C SER A 220 1.66 -4.15 -16.89
N PHE A 221 2.51 -3.14 -16.62
CA PHE A 221 2.59 -1.95 -17.46
C PHE A 221 2.87 -2.31 -18.92
N GLY A 222 2.10 -1.71 -19.85
CA GLY A 222 2.21 -1.95 -21.30
C GLY A 222 1.53 -3.23 -21.79
N LEU A 223 0.97 -4.08 -20.93
CA LEU A 223 0.31 -5.32 -21.31
C LEU A 223 -1.22 -5.17 -21.38
N PRO A 224 -1.91 -5.99 -22.20
CA PRO A 224 -3.37 -6.06 -22.19
C PRO A 224 -3.88 -6.81 -20.97
N SER A 225 -5.18 -6.65 -20.64
CA SER A 225 -5.86 -7.37 -19.55
C SER A 225 -5.11 -7.32 -18.21
N ARG A 226 -4.63 -6.13 -17.85
CA ARG A 226 -3.74 -5.89 -16.72
C ARG A 226 -4.24 -6.44 -15.39
N ASN A 227 -5.56 -6.40 -15.14
CA ASN A 227 -6.13 -6.83 -13.86
C ASN A 227 -5.85 -8.31 -13.54
N GLY A 228 -5.84 -9.18 -14.56
CA GLY A 228 -5.50 -10.60 -14.38
C GLY A 228 -4.04 -10.79 -13.94
N ILE A 229 -3.11 -10.04 -14.54
CA ILE A 229 -1.68 -10.09 -14.16
C ILE A 229 -1.47 -9.48 -12.79
N ASN A 230 -2.09 -8.33 -12.49
CA ASN A 230 -2.01 -7.69 -11.18
C ASN A 230 -2.56 -8.61 -10.06
N SER A 231 -3.68 -9.28 -10.31
CA SER A 231 -4.28 -10.23 -9.38
C SER A 231 -3.36 -11.43 -9.10
N ALA A 232 -2.80 -12.02 -10.16
CA ALA A 232 -1.85 -13.12 -10.04
C ALA A 232 -0.58 -12.70 -9.28
N PHE A 233 -0.01 -11.53 -9.64
CA PHE A 233 1.17 -10.98 -8.97
C PHE A 233 0.92 -10.75 -7.48
N LEU A 234 -0.16 -10.08 -7.11
CA LEU A 234 -0.48 -9.78 -5.71
C LEU A 234 -0.66 -11.06 -4.89
N THR A 235 -1.38 -12.05 -5.42
CA THR A 235 -1.55 -13.34 -4.73
C THR A 235 -0.21 -14.02 -4.46
N MET A 236 0.68 -14.05 -5.46
CA MET A 236 2.03 -14.62 -5.32
C MET A 236 2.91 -13.80 -4.38
N ALA A 237 2.82 -12.47 -4.42
CA ALA A 237 3.59 -11.58 -3.56
C ALA A 237 3.19 -11.72 -2.08
N ILE A 238 1.89 -11.80 -1.79
CA ILE A 238 1.36 -12.07 -0.45
C ILE A 238 1.88 -13.42 0.06
N ALA A 239 1.83 -14.47 -0.78
CA ALA A 239 2.38 -15.79 -0.43
C ALA A 239 3.90 -15.77 -0.22
N ALA A 240 4.63 -14.84 -0.88
CA ALA A 240 6.06 -14.64 -0.64
C ALA A 240 6.36 -13.84 0.64
N GLY A 241 5.36 -13.20 1.26
CA GLY A 241 5.49 -12.43 2.48
C GLY A 241 5.34 -10.91 2.34
N MET A 242 4.84 -10.42 1.21
CA MET A 242 4.51 -9.01 1.05
C MET A 242 3.33 -8.63 1.96
N THR A 243 3.41 -7.46 2.61
CA THR A 243 2.46 -7.07 3.66
C THR A 243 1.53 -5.94 3.26
N SER A 244 1.88 -5.16 2.22
CA SER A 244 1.02 -4.12 1.66
C SER A 244 1.36 -3.85 0.18
N ALA A 245 0.49 -3.17 -0.53
CA ALA A 245 0.78 -2.66 -1.88
C ALA A 245 -0.06 -1.45 -2.22
N ILE A 246 0.52 -0.54 -3.00
CA ILE A 246 -0.15 0.58 -3.66
C ILE A 246 -0.75 0.02 -4.95
N THR A 247 -2.08 0.02 -5.04
CA THR A 247 -2.81 -0.55 -6.17
C THR A 247 -4.20 0.06 -6.29
N ASN A 248 -4.90 -0.23 -7.39
CA ASN A 248 -6.25 0.29 -7.61
C ASN A 248 -7.33 -0.61 -6.98
N PRO A 249 -7.94 -0.22 -5.85
CA PRO A 249 -8.97 -1.03 -5.19
C PRO A 249 -10.31 -1.03 -5.95
N LEU A 250 -10.48 -0.17 -6.95
CA LEU A 250 -11.69 -0.12 -7.78
C LEU A 250 -11.78 -1.27 -8.79
N HIS A 251 -10.74 -2.09 -8.91
CA HIS A 251 -10.74 -3.30 -9.73
C HIS A 251 -11.19 -4.50 -8.88
N PRO A 252 -12.42 -5.00 -9.06
CA PRO A 252 -12.99 -6.07 -8.23
C PRO A 252 -12.13 -7.34 -8.24
N GLU A 253 -11.53 -7.67 -9.38
CA GLU A 253 -10.67 -8.86 -9.54
C GLU A 253 -9.43 -8.77 -8.66
N VAL A 254 -8.83 -7.57 -8.55
CA VAL A 254 -7.65 -7.30 -7.73
C VAL A 254 -8.02 -7.45 -6.25
N MET A 255 -9.10 -6.82 -5.81
CA MET A 255 -9.56 -6.91 -4.42
C MET A 255 -9.98 -8.34 -4.05
N GLN A 256 -10.62 -9.07 -4.97
CA GLN A 256 -10.97 -10.47 -4.76
C GLN A 256 -9.73 -11.35 -4.60
N ALA A 257 -8.68 -11.11 -5.41
CA ALA A 257 -7.42 -11.84 -5.31
C ALA A 257 -6.73 -11.59 -3.95
N VAL A 258 -6.69 -10.35 -3.48
CA VAL A 258 -6.12 -9.99 -2.17
C VAL A 258 -6.89 -10.68 -1.03
N LEU A 259 -8.22 -10.56 -0.99
CA LEU A 259 -9.04 -11.20 0.04
C LEU A 259 -8.92 -12.73 0.01
N GLY A 260 -8.84 -13.33 -1.18
CA GLY A 260 -8.61 -14.76 -1.34
C GLY A 260 -7.23 -15.19 -0.84
N ALA A 261 -6.20 -14.40 -1.09
CA ALA A 261 -4.86 -14.65 -0.56
C ALA A 261 -4.83 -14.57 0.96
N ASP A 262 -5.48 -13.58 1.59
CA ASP A 262 -5.61 -13.49 3.05
C ASP A 262 -6.25 -14.74 3.66
N VAL A 263 -7.31 -15.28 3.02
CA VAL A 263 -7.93 -16.56 3.45
C VAL A 263 -6.92 -17.70 3.38
N MET A 264 -6.20 -17.82 2.27
CA MET A 264 -5.23 -18.91 2.05
C MET A 264 -4.02 -18.82 2.98
N MET A 265 -3.60 -17.61 3.34
CA MET A 265 -2.48 -17.36 4.26
C MET A 265 -2.89 -17.41 5.75
N GLY A 266 -4.18 -17.60 6.05
CA GLY A 266 -4.69 -17.62 7.44
C GLY A 266 -4.85 -16.24 8.07
N HIS A 267 -4.79 -15.17 7.27
CA HIS A 267 -4.96 -13.79 7.74
C HIS A 267 -6.43 -13.36 7.85
N ASP A 268 -7.36 -14.22 7.45
CA ASP A 268 -8.82 -14.02 7.60
C ASP A 268 -9.45 -15.19 8.40
N PRO A 269 -9.34 -15.18 9.74
CA PRO A 269 -9.87 -16.23 10.61
C PRO A 269 -11.36 -16.47 10.33
N ASP A 270 -11.73 -17.76 10.21
CA ASP A 270 -13.10 -18.20 9.87
C ASP A 270 -13.62 -17.64 8.55
N CYS A 271 -12.76 -17.13 7.67
CA CYS A 271 -13.10 -16.48 6.39
C CYS A 271 -14.10 -15.34 6.55
N ARG A 272 -14.04 -14.59 7.67
CA ARG A 272 -15.07 -13.60 8.04
C ARG A 272 -15.16 -12.45 7.04
N ARG A 273 -14.02 -11.89 6.62
CA ARG A 273 -13.97 -10.78 5.65
C ARG A 273 -14.47 -11.23 4.28
N TRP A 274 -14.03 -12.42 3.84
CA TRP A 274 -14.49 -13.03 2.60
C TRP A 274 -16.01 -13.26 2.60
N ILE A 275 -16.52 -13.89 3.65
CA ILE A 275 -17.94 -14.18 3.80
C ILE A 275 -18.76 -12.89 3.85
N ALA A 276 -18.31 -11.89 4.61
CA ALA A 276 -18.99 -10.58 4.71
C ALA A 276 -19.08 -9.87 3.35
N LYS A 277 -18.02 -9.98 2.52
CA LYS A 277 -17.97 -9.31 1.21
C LYS A 277 -18.81 -10.04 0.15
N TYR A 278 -18.85 -11.39 0.16
CA TYR A 278 -19.38 -12.16 -0.98
C TYR A 278 -20.62 -13.02 -0.66
N ARG A 279 -21.03 -13.11 0.60
CA ARG A 279 -22.29 -13.79 0.93
C ARG A 279 -23.46 -12.86 0.62
N ALA A 280 -24.33 -13.29 -0.28
CA ALA A 280 -25.60 -12.59 -0.51
C ALA A 280 -26.38 -12.46 0.81
N PRO A 281 -27.07 -11.34 1.08
CA PRO A 281 -27.98 -11.24 2.20
C PRO A 281 -28.97 -12.40 2.19
N ALA A 282 -29.19 -13.04 3.35
CA ALA A 282 -30.20 -14.09 3.44
C ALA A 282 -31.56 -13.50 3.01
N ALA A 283 -32.25 -14.17 2.08
CA ALA A 283 -33.56 -13.74 1.68
C ALA A 283 -34.47 -13.63 2.92
N PRO A 284 -35.29 -12.59 3.07
CA PRO A 284 -36.20 -12.47 4.18
C PRO A 284 -37.09 -13.72 4.26
N GLY A 285 -36.96 -14.52 5.33
CA GLY A 285 -37.71 -15.76 5.55
C GLY A 285 -36.90 -17.07 5.59
N ALA A 286 -35.56 -17.05 5.38
CA ALA A 286 -34.74 -18.26 5.38
C ALA A 286 -34.31 -18.78 6.76
N GLU A 287 -34.67 -18.13 7.85
CA GLU A 287 -34.26 -18.52 9.23
C GLU A 287 -34.90 -19.83 9.77
N GLY A 288 -35.85 -20.43 8.99
CA GLY A 288 -36.55 -21.64 9.42
C GLY A 288 -36.00 -23.02 8.93
N ALA A 289 -35.15 -23.01 7.90
CA ALA A 289 -34.80 -24.27 7.18
C ALA A 289 -33.57 -25.01 7.76
N GLY A 290 -32.68 -24.34 8.51
CA GLY A 290 -31.45 -24.95 9.02
C GLY A 290 -31.64 -25.87 10.24
N ARG A 291 -32.60 -25.60 11.10
CA ARG A 291 -32.82 -26.37 12.34
C ARG A 291 -33.56 -27.73 12.15
N ARG A 292 -34.17 -27.96 10.98
CA ARG A 292 -34.90 -29.24 10.72
C ARG A 292 -33.99 -30.38 10.23
N ARG A 293 -32.77 -30.16 9.83
CA ARG A 293 -31.88 -31.23 9.34
C ARG A 293 -31.06 -31.93 10.44
N GLU A 294 -30.77 -31.29 11.58
CA GLU A 294 -30.07 -31.94 12.70
C GLU A 294 -30.96 -32.89 13.51
N GLY A 295 -32.25 -32.61 13.61
CA GLY A 295 -33.20 -33.49 14.35
C GLY A 295 -33.48 -34.83 13.67
N ARG A 296 -33.16 -34.99 12.38
CA ARG A 296 -33.45 -36.22 11.63
C ARG A 296 -32.30 -37.26 11.62
N ARG A 297 -31.07 -36.82 11.97
CA ARG A 297 -29.91 -37.73 12.10
C ARG A 297 -29.79 -38.44 13.46
N ARG A 298 -30.43 -37.93 14.51
CA ARG A 298 -30.42 -38.56 15.84
C ARG A 298 -31.53 -39.58 16.09
N ARG A 299 -32.41 -39.90 15.09
CA ARG A 299 -33.46 -40.90 15.21
C ARG A 299 -33.21 -42.15 14.36
N ARG A 300 -31.98 -42.35 13.86
CA ARG A 300 -31.60 -43.59 13.11
C ARG A 300 -30.19 -44.05 13.54
N ALA A 301 -29.96 -44.16 14.83
CA ALA A 301 -28.87 -44.95 15.43
C ALA A 301 -29.46 -45.69 16.61
#